data_ec6e550d7538fa045a39e30bae2cbd5a
#
_entry.id   ec6e550d7538fa045a39e30bae2cbd5a
#
_cell.length_a   1.000
_cell.length_b   1.000
_cell.length_c   1.000
_cell.angle_alpha   90.00
_cell.angle_beta   90.00
_cell.angle_gamma   90.00
#
_symmetry.space_group_name_H-M   'P 1'
#
loop_
_entity.id
_entity.type
_entity.pdbx_description
1 polymer ?
#
loop_
_entity_poly.entity_id
_entity_poly.type
_entity_poly.pdbx_seq_one_letter_code
_entity_poly.pdbx_strand_id
1 'polypeptide(L)'
;SEWQANDYLEQVKKSVSEKEAAEWLYVERTKQNTSIEQPTPEKDESLTPAFSQPKRSRVQTFDLHPEIPLSERHTFDLASHEVPEAGKKERFRRNMEAIRVLKECEFDNRFATPEEQEILSQYVGWGGIPEAFDENNSSWADEFIELYTALSPDEYESARASTLTAFYTPPVVISSIYKAMQQMGFKEGNILEPSCGIGNFIGMLPSSMQDSKIYGVEIDKISAGIAQQLYQKTSIAAQPFEEATIPDSFFDAVIGNVPFGDIRVNDRRYNKHNFLIHDYFFAKSLDKLRPGGVMALITSKGTMDKENPAVRRYIAQR
;
A
#
# COMPACT_ATOMS: atom_id res chain seq x y z
N SER A 1 9.67 -34.38 -0.87
CA SER A 1 10.94 -35.06 -0.53
C SER A 1 12.09 -34.11 -0.88
N GLU A 2 13.19 -34.18 -0.15
CA GLU A 2 14.38 -33.32 -0.29
C GLU A 2 14.93 -33.21 -1.73
N TRP A 3 14.66 -34.21 -2.56
CA TRP A 3 15.07 -34.22 -3.96
C TRP A 3 14.32 -33.23 -4.83
N GLN A 4 13.03 -32.98 -4.57
CA GLN A 4 12.20 -32.01 -5.32
C GLN A 4 12.51 -30.55 -4.94
N ALA A 5 12.89 -30.31 -3.69
CA ALA A 5 13.31 -29.00 -3.23
C ALA A 5 14.64 -28.55 -3.84
N ASN A 6 15.61 -29.47 -3.97
CA ASN A 6 16.91 -29.19 -4.57
C ASN A 6 16.84 -28.96 -6.09
N ASP A 7 15.97 -29.68 -6.79
CA ASP A 7 15.80 -29.51 -8.26
C ASP A 7 15.11 -28.17 -8.60
N TYR A 8 14.19 -27.76 -7.76
CA TYR A 8 13.52 -26.45 -7.87
C TYR A 8 14.47 -25.29 -7.52
N LEU A 9 15.31 -25.43 -6.51
CA LEU A 9 16.35 -24.47 -6.16
C LEU A 9 17.40 -24.29 -7.29
N GLU A 10 17.78 -25.35 -7.97
CA GLU A 10 18.67 -25.30 -9.14
C GLU A 10 18.01 -24.59 -10.35
N GLN A 11 16.71 -24.73 -10.54
CA GLN A 11 15.96 -24.02 -11.58
C GLN A 11 15.83 -22.53 -11.28
N VAL A 12 15.61 -22.16 -10.01
CA VAL A 12 15.55 -20.74 -9.57
C VAL A 12 16.93 -20.09 -9.63
N LYS A 13 18.02 -20.81 -9.30
CA LYS A 13 19.40 -20.33 -9.45
C LYS A 13 19.79 -19.99 -10.88
N LYS A 14 19.16 -20.65 -11.87
CA LYS A 14 19.38 -20.39 -13.31
C LYS A 14 18.69 -19.15 -13.84
N SER A 15 17.78 -18.58 -13.12
CA SER A 15 16.86 -17.61 -13.69
C SER A 15 16.99 -16.21 -13.16
N VAL A 16 17.98 -15.65 -12.53
CA VAL A 16 17.95 -14.17 -12.39
C VAL A 16 19.12 -13.55 -11.62
N SER A 17 19.84 -12.66 -12.24
CA SER A 17 20.68 -11.66 -11.56
C SER A 17 19.80 -10.57 -10.94
N GLU A 18 20.18 -10.01 -9.79
CA GLU A 18 19.38 -9.03 -9.02
C GLU A 18 18.90 -7.80 -9.84
N LYS A 19 19.60 -7.49 -10.92
CA LYS A 19 19.29 -6.36 -11.81
C LYS A 19 18.24 -6.71 -12.86
N GLU A 20 18.20 -7.97 -13.31
CA GLU A 20 17.25 -8.48 -14.31
C GLU A 20 15.87 -8.76 -13.70
N ALA A 21 15.78 -9.10 -12.41
CA ALA A 21 14.50 -9.34 -11.74
C ALA A 21 13.64 -8.07 -11.63
N ALA A 22 14.24 -6.95 -11.29
CA ALA A 22 13.53 -5.66 -11.21
C ALA A 22 13.08 -5.15 -12.57
N GLU A 23 13.90 -5.35 -13.62
CA GLU A 23 13.55 -4.99 -15.01
C GLU A 23 12.52 -5.96 -15.60
N TRP A 24 12.59 -7.25 -15.28
CA TRP A 24 11.67 -8.26 -15.81
C TRP A 24 10.25 -8.09 -15.27
N LEU A 25 10.06 -7.84 -13.98
CA LEU A 25 8.75 -7.54 -13.38
C LEU A 25 8.10 -6.29 -14.00
N TYR A 26 8.90 -5.33 -14.42
CA TYR A 26 8.41 -4.12 -15.09
C TYR A 26 7.99 -4.39 -16.54
N VAL A 27 8.77 -5.21 -17.30
CA VAL A 27 8.56 -5.49 -18.73
C VAL A 27 7.42 -6.48 -18.97
N GLU A 28 7.24 -7.49 -18.12
CA GLU A 28 6.17 -8.50 -18.29
C GLU A 28 4.77 -7.91 -18.05
N ARG A 29 4.63 -7.03 -17.05
CA ARG A 29 3.38 -6.28 -16.81
C ARG A 29 2.99 -5.35 -17.97
N THR A 30 3.98 -4.81 -18.71
CA THR A 30 3.72 -3.96 -19.87
C THR A 30 3.27 -4.75 -21.10
N LYS A 31 3.67 -6.02 -21.24
CA LYS A 31 3.30 -6.87 -22.38
C LYS A 31 1.88 -7.43 -22.32
N GLN A 32 1.34 -7.66 -21.15
CA GLN A 32 -0.02 -8.19 -20.99
C GLN A 32 -1.12 -7.18 -21.31
N ASN A 33 -0.81 -5.88 -21.36
CA ASN A 33 -1.79 -4.81 -21.62
C ASN A 33 -1.91 -4.37 -23.08
N THR A 34 -1.24 -5.03 -24.03
CA THR A 34 -1.22 -4.59 -25.46
C THR A 34 -2.16 -5.36 -26.41
N SER A 35 -3.06 -6.18 -25.90
CA SER A 35 -3.94 -6.98 -26.73
C SER A 35 -5.42 -6.82 -26.37
N ILE A 36 -5.99 -5.63 -26.58
CA ILE A 36 -7.46 -5.47 -26.69
C ILE A 36 -7.74 -4.48 -27.85
N GLU A 37 -8.32 -5.00 -28.92
CA GLU A 37 -8.83 -4.23 -30.05
C GLU A 37 -10.02 -3.36 -29.64
N GLN A 38 -10.04 -2.13 -30.15
CA GLN A 38 -11.12 -1.17 -29.93
C GLN A 38 -12.25 -1.41 -30.94
N PRO A 39 -13.52 -1.37 -30.57
CA PRO A 39 -14.62 -1.21 -31.49
C PRO A 39 -14.83 0.28 -31.83
N THR A 40 -15.05 0.56 -33.11
CA THR A 40 -15.38 1.85 -33.71
C THR A 40 -16.77 2.36 -33.22
N PRO A 41 -16.96 3.66 -33.04
CA PRO A 41 -18.25 4.21 -32.64
C PRO A 41 -19.16 4.47 -33.87
N GLU A 42 -20.38 3.96 -33.81
CA GLU A 42 -21.49 4.41 -34.63
C GLU A 42 -22.06 5.73 -34.08
N LYS A 43 -22.33 6.64 -35.04
CA LYS A 43 -22.99 7.92 -34.75
C LYS A 43 -24.51 7.71 -34.66
N ASP A 44 -25.14 8.19 -33.62
CA ASP A 44 -26.55 8.51 -33.64
C ASP A 44 -26.81 9.90 -33.05
N GLU A 45 -27.46 10.74 -33.83
CA GLU A 45 -27.83 12.10 -33.49
C GLU A 45 -29.26 12.13 -32.93
N SER A 46 -29.42 12.52 -31.67
CA SER A 46 -30.64 13.16 -31.24
C SER A 46 -30.40 14.17 -30.11
N LEU A 47 -30.56 15.42 -30.44
CA LEU A 47 -30.44 16.60 -29.56
C LEU A 47 -31.63 16.69 -28.63
N THR A 48 -31.43 16.60 -27.35
CA THR A 48 -32.23 17.32 -26.33
C THR A 48 -31.32 17.70 -25.14
N PRO A 49 -31.29 18.97 -24.73
CA PRO A 49 -30.46 19.40 -23.59
C PRO A 49 -31.19 19.09 -22.28
N ALA A 50 -30.91 17.95 -21.72
CA ALA A 50 -31.20 17.70 -20.32
C ALA A 50 -29.99 18.18 -19.49
N PHE A 51 -30.19 19.19 -18.67
CA PHE A 51 -29.28 19.54 -17.58
C PHE A 51 -29.22 18.36 -16.61
N SER A 52 -28.41 17.37 -16.92
CA SER A 52 -28.09 16.31 -15.99
C SER A 52 -27.02 16.85 -15.05
N GLN A 53 -27.36 16.97 -13.77
CA GLN A 53 -26.38 17.20 -12.73
C GLN A 53 -25.23 16.18 -12.91
N PRO A 54 -23.95 16.60 -12.81
CA PRO A 54 -22.84 15.68 -12.96
C PRO A 54 -23.02 14.57 -11.91
N LYS A 55 -23.12 13.32 -12.39
CA LYS A 55 -23.13 12.15 -11.50
C LYS A 55 -21.88 12.26 -10.63
N ARG A 56 -22.05 12.42 -9.32
CA ARG A 56 -20.92 12.36 -8.38
C ARG A 56 -20.18 11.05 -8.66
N SER A 57 -18.94 11.16 -9.10
CA SER A 57 -18.07 10.01 -9.28
C SER A 57 -17.97 9.28 -7.93
N ARG A 58 -18.37 8.00 -7.89
CA ARG A 58 -18.26 7.19 -6.68
C ARG A 58 -16.86 6.65 -6.61
N VAL A 59 -16.24 6.74 -5.43
CA VAL A 59 -15.02 5.98 -5.12
C VAL A 59 -15.39 4.50 -5.14
N GLN A 60 -14.56 3.68 -5.77
CA GLN A 60 -14.66 2.25 -5.61
C GLN A 60 -14.28 1.91 -4.18
N THR A 61 -15.23 1.37 -3.42
CA THR A 61 -14.97 0.88 -2.06
C THR A 61 -14.61 -0.59 -2.12
N PHE A 62 -13.59 -0.97 -1.37
CA PHE A 62 -13.19 -2.35 -1.18
C PHE A 62 -13.67 -2.79 0.20
N ASP A 63 -14.51 -3.78 0.24
CA ASP A 63 -15.05 -4.37 1.45
C ASP A 63 -14.83 -5.88 1.36
N LEU A 64 -14.04 -6.41 2.30
CA LEU A 64 -13.65 -7.82 2.29
C LEU A 64 -14.83 -8.74 2.59
N HIS A 65 -15.71 -8.31 3.51
CA HIS A 65 -16.87 -9.07 3.99
C HIS A 65 -18.11 -8.17 4.05
N PRO A 66 -18.72 -7.82 2.89
CA PRO A 66 -19.88 -6.93 2.86
C PRO A 66 -21.12 -7.53 3.55
N GLU A 67 -21.15 -8.84 3.77
CA GLU A 67 -22.19 -9.56 4.50
C GLU A 67 -22.15 -9.33 6.02
N ILE A 68 -20.99 -8.91 6.57
CA ILE A 68 -20.83 -8.65 8.01
C ILE A 68 -21.20 -7.19 8.32
N PRO A 69 -22.18 -6.93 9.20
CA PRO A 69 -22.57 -5.57 9.58
C PRO A 69 -21.42 -4.77 10.19
N LEU A 70 -21.39 -3.46 9.93
CA LEU A 70 -20.36 -2.57 10.49
C LEU A 70 -20.29 -2.58 12.03
N SER A 71 -21.42 -2.88 12.70
CA SER A 71 -21.50 -2.99 14.16
C SER A 71 -20.74 -4.19 14.74
N GLU A 72 -20.51 -5.21 13.92
CA GLU A 72 -19.81 -6.45 14.31
C GLU A 72 -18.33 -6.42 13.93
N ARG A 73 -17.89 -5.37 13.24
CA ARG A 73 -16.51 -5.22 12.78
C ARG A 73 -15.67 -4.48 13.80
N HIS A 74 -14.41 -4.90 13.91
CA HIS A 74 -13.41 -4.33 14.80
C HIS A 74 -12.47 -3.37 14.08
N THR A 75 -11.92 -2.41 14.80
CA THR A 75 -10.85 -1.53 14.36
C THR A 75 -9.80 -1.52 15.45
N PHE A 76 -8.59 -1.93 15.11
CA PHE A 76 -7.48 -1.99 16.05
C PHE A 76 -7.02 -0.58 16.43
N ASP A 77 -6.86 -0.31 17.70
CA ASP A 77 -6.34 0.98 18.22
C ASP A 77 -4.83 0.87 18.45
N LEU A 78 -4.05 1.20 17.42
CA LEU A 78 -2.60 1.17 17.52
C LEU A 78 -2.05 2.20 18.52
N ALA A 79 -2.76 3.30 18.77
CA ALA A 79 -2.30 4.35 19.68
C ALA A 79 -2.24 3.89 21.13
N SER A 80 -3.03 2.88 21.52
CA SER A 80 -3.04 2.29 22.86
C SER A 80 -2.08 1.09 23.01
N HIS A 81 -1.38 0.70 21.93
CA HIS A 81 -0.50 -0.47 21.92
C HIS A 81 0.94 -0.05 21.64
N GLU A 82 1.88 -0.63 22.39
CA GLU A 82 3.30 -0.48 22.13
C GLU A 82 3.83 -1.76 21.48
N VAL A 83 4.46 -1.61 20.30
CA VAL A 83 5.24 -2.70 19.70
C VAL A 83 6.67 -2.58 20.21
N PRO A 84 7.12 -3.48 21.12
CA PRO A 84 8.45 -3.40 21.68
C PRO A 84 9.52 -3.53 20.60
N GLU A 85 10.61 -2.78 20.73
CA GLU A 85 11.78 -2.97 19.88
C GLU A 85 12.28 -4.42 19.98
N ALA A 86 12.68 -4.96 18.84
CA ALA A 86 13.08 -6.36 18.76
C ALA A 86 14.27 -6.54 17.81
N GLY A 87 15.13 -7.51 18.12
CA GLY A 87 16.19 -7.94 17.22
C GLY A 87 15.63 -8.61 15.95
N LYS A 88 16.49 -8.78 14.93
CA LYS A 88 16.10 -9.29 13.61
C LYS A 88 15.35 -10.62 13.65
N LYS A 89 15.82 -11.59 14.42
CA LYS A 89 15.18 -12.92 14.55
C LYS A 89 13.79 -12.84 15.19
N GLU A 90 13.63 -12.00 16.20
CA GLU A 90 12.33 -11.79 16.83
C GLU A 90 11.36 -11.06 15.89
N ARG A 91 11.82 -10.08 15.12
CA ARG A 91 11.01 -9.41 14.09
C ARG A 91 10.58 -10.41 13.00
N PHE A 92 11.49 -11.29 12.57
CA PHE A 92 11.16 -12.38 11.66
C PHE A 92 10.03 -13.26 12.24
N ARG A 93 10.20 -13.75 13.49
CA ARG A 93 9.20 -14.60 14.14
C ARG A 93 7.83 -13.93 14.22
N ARG A 94 7.77 -12.64 14.58
CA ARG A 94 6.51 -11.87 14.60
C ARG A 94 5.89 -11.74 13.22
N ASN A 95 6.68 -11.50 12.19
CA ASN A 95 6.18 -11.45 10.82
C ASN A 95 5.57 -12.78 10.40
N MET A 96 6.24 -13.90 10.68
CA MET A 96 5.74 -15.24 10.33
C MET A 96 4.46 -15.59 11.08
N GLU A 97 4.36 -15.22 12.35
CA GLU A 97 3.16 -15.43 13.16
C GLU A 97 1.96 -14.62 12.60
N ALA A 98 2.19 -13.35 12.26
CA ALA A 98 1.17 -12.50 11.65
C ALA A 98 0.72 -13.04 10.28
N ILE A 99 1.66 -13.50 9.46
CA ILE A 99 1.34 -14.12 8.16
C ILE A 99 0.50 -15.38 8.35
N ARG A 100 0.84 -16.23 9.33
CA ARG A 100 0.07 -17.45 9.64
C ARG A 100 -1.38 -17.09 9.99
N VAL A 101 -1.59 -16.14 10.88
CA VAL A 101 -2.93 -15.69 11.28
C VAL A 101 -3.68 -15.09 10.08
N LEU A 102 -3.02 -14.28 9.26
CA LEU A 102 -3.63 -13.75 8.03
C LEU A 102 -4.12 -14.88 7.12
N LYS A 103 -3.26 -15.88 6.85
CA LYS A 103 -3.60 -17.03 5.99
C LYS A 103 -4.75 -17.88 6.56
N GLU A 104 -4.84 -18.02 7.89
CA GLU A 104 -5.96 -18.69 8.55
C GLU A 104 -7.28 -17.90 8.35
N CYS A 105 -7.26 -16.58 8.53
CA CYS A 105 -8.43 -15.74 8.27
C CYS A 105 -8.88 -15.81 6.81
N GLU A 106 -7.92 -15.76 5.86
CA GLU A 106 -8.21 -15.89 4.42
C GLU A 106 -8.79 -17.26 4.07
N PHE A 107 -8.23 -18.34 4.61
CA PHE A 107 -8.71 -19.71 4.38
C PHE A 107 -10.13 -19.93 4.91
N ASP A 108 -10.41 -19.41 6.11
CA ASP A 108 -11.73 -19.50 6.75
C ASP A 108 -12.73 -18.48 6.20
N ASN A 109 -12.28 -17.55 5.33
CA ASN A 109 -13.08 -16.46 4.77
C ASN A 109 -13.78 -15.64 5.85
N ARG A 110 -13.04 -15.14 6.83
CA ARG A 110 -13.55 -14.40 7.99
C ARG A 110 -12.66 -13.22 8.36
N PHE A 111 -13.19 -12.32 9.14
CA PHE A 111 -12.36 -11.31 9.83
C PHE A 111 -11.59 -11.92 11.01
N ALA A 112 -10.46 -11.28 11.32
CA ALA A 112 -9.69 -11.55 12.53
C ALA A 112 -10.45 -11.14 13.79
N THR A 113 -10.31 -11.94 14.84
CA THR A 113 -10.78 -11.59 16.19
C THR A 113 -9.91 -10.49 16.80
N PRO A 114 -10.34 -9.82 17.90
CA PRO A 114 -9.49 -8.87 18.60
C PRO A 114 -8.13 -9.45 19.05
N GLU A 115 -8.09 -10.70 19.49
CA GLU A 115 -6.86 -11.39 19.91
C GLU A 115 -5.94 -11.66 18.70
N GLU A 116 -6.51 -12.01 17.56
CA GLU A 116 -5.76 -12.17 16.31
C GLU A 116 -5.25 -10.83 15.77
N GLN A 117 -6.00 -9.75 15.95
CA GLN A 117 -5.55 -8.40 15.61
C GLN A 117 -4.30 -7.98 16.40
N GLU A 118 -4.20 -8.38 17.69
CA GLU A 118 -2.97 -8.18 18.47
C GLU A 118 -1.75 -8.84 17.81
N ILE A 119 -1.90 -10.07 17.30
CA ILE A 119 -0.82 -10.77 16.59
C ILE A 119 -0.50 -10.09 15.26
N LEU A 120 -1.52 -9.76 14.47
CA LEU A 120 -1.37 -9.07 13.19
C LEU A 120 -0.68 -7.71 13.31
N SER A 121 -0.94 -6.98 14.40
CA SER A 121 -0.33 -5.68 14.68
C SER A 121 1.18 -5.75 14.93
N GLN A 122 1.71 -6.95 15.24
CA GLN A 122 3.15 -7.17 15.44
C GLN A 122 3.93 -7.31 14.13
N TYR A 123 3.27 -7.35 12.98
CA TYR A 123 3.94 -7.37 11.69
C TYR A 123 4.71 -6.07 11.47
N VAL A 124 6.01 -6.19 11.24
CA VAL A 124 6.90 -5.03 11.07
C VAL A 124 7.54 -4.98 9.67
N GLY A 125 7.10 -5.83 8.75
CA GLY A 125 7.64 -5.93 7.40
C GLY A 125 9.08 -6.44 7.36
N TRP A 126 9.66 -6.41 6.18
CA TRP A 126 10.98 -7.01 5.91
C TRP A 126 12.11 -5.99 5.86
N GLY A 127 11.82 -4.71 6.04
CA GLY A 127 12.83 -3.65 6.07
C GLY A 127 13.90 -3.92 7.13
N GLY A 128 15.17 -4.00 6.68
CA GLY A 128 16.31 -4.26 7.56
C GLY A 128 16.48 -5.72 8.00
N ILE A 129 15.80 -6.69 7.36
CA ILE A 129 16.00 -8.14 7.56
C ILE A 129 16.31 -8.84 6.22
N PRO A 130 17.25 -8.36 5.41
CA PRO A 130 17.58 -9.01 4.13
C PRO A 130 18.17 -10.40 4.30
N GLU A 131 18.73 -10.71 5.49
CA GLU A 131 19.32 -12.01 5.80
C GLU A 131 18.31 -13.16 5.72
N ALA A 132 17.02 -12.90 5.93
CA ALA A 132 15.97 -13.91 5.82
C ALA A 132 15.76 -14.40 4.36
N PHE A 133 16.25 -13.65 3.38
CA PHE A 133 16.15 -13.95 1.95
C PHE A 133 17.45 -14.41 1.32
N ASP A 134 18.50 -14.61 2.14
CA ASP A 134 19.84 -15.05 1.68
C ASP A 134 20.00 -16.56 1.91
N GLU A 135 19.85 -17.34 0.84
CA GLU A 135 19.98 -18.80 0.86
C GLU A 135 21.38 -19.29 1.30
N ASN A 136 22.41 -18.43 1.18
CA ASN A 136 23.78 -18.78 1.54
C ASN A 136 24.13 -18.43 2.99
N ASN A 137 23.22 -17.80 3.72
CA ASN A 137 23.43 -17.40 5.09
C ASN A 137 23.09 -18.54 6.06
N SER A 138 24.09 -19.34 6.43
CA SER A 138 23.89 -20.51 7.31
C SER A 138 23.28 -20.17 8.67
N SER A 139 23.42 -18.92 9.16
CA SER A 139 22.82 -18.48 10.43
C SER A 139 21.32 -18.16 10.32
N TRP A 140 20.79 -18.16 9.09
CA TRP A 140 19.39 -17.88 8.76
C TRP A 140 18.75 -19.00 7.92
N ALA A 141 19.38 -20.15 7.83
CA ALA A 141 18.93 -21.24 6.96
C ALA A 141 17.51 -21.74 7.31
N ASP A 142 17.20 -21.86 8.59
CA ASP A 142 15.88 -22.32 9.04
C ASP A 142 14.80 -21.28 8.72
N GLU A 143 15.07 -20.01 8.96
CA GLU A 143 14.16 -18.91 8.64
C GLU A 143 13.96 -18.74 7.13
N PHE A 144 15.02 -18.92 6.34
CA PHE A 144 14.92 -18.90 4.88
C PHE A 144 13.95 -19.99 4.38
N ILE A 145 14.09 -21.22 4.88
CA ILE A 145 13.23 -22.35 4.50
C ILE A 145 11.78 -22.09 4.96
N GLU A 146 11.59 -21.64 6.19
CA GLU A 146 10.26 -21.31 6.73
C GLU A 146 9.57 -20.26 5.86
N LEU A 147 10.24 -19.15 5.56
CA LEU A 147 9.71 -18.07 4.74
C LEU A 147 9.37 -18.52 3.33
N TYR A 148 10.30 -19.25 2.70
CA TYR A 148 10.15 -19.74 1.33
C TYR A 148 8.97 -20.72 1.18
N THR A 149 8.71 -21.53 2.22
CA THR A 149 7.60 -22.49 2.20
C THR A 149 6.25 -21.89 2.58
N ALA A 150 6.24 -20.79 3.35
CA ALA A 150 5.02 -20.14 3.80
C ALA A 150 4.39 -19.19 2.77
N LEU A 151 5.21 -18.65 1.87
CA LEU A 151 4.78 -17.66 0.88
C LEU A 151 4.62 -18.27 -0.52
N SER A 152 3.64 -17.79 -1.27
CA SER A 152 3.59 -18.04 -2.71
C SER A 152 4.78 -17.35 -3.41
N PRO A 153 5.16 -17.76 -4.63
CA PRO A 153 6.26 -17.12 -5.35
C PRO A 153 6.11 -15.59 -5.47
N ASP A 154 4.91 -15.10 -5.79
CA ASP A 154 4.63 -13.67 -5.92
C ASP A 154 4.77 -12.94 -4.59
N GLU A 155 4.28 -13.52 -3.49
CA GLU A 155 4.41 -12.96 -2.14
C GLU A 155 5.86 -12.93 -1.68
N TYR A 156 6.62 -13.99 -1.97
CA TYR A 156 8.04 -14.07 -1.65
C TYR A 156 8.84 -12.98 -2.37
N GLU A 157 8.63 -12.80 -3.67
CA GLU A 157 9.31 -11.76 -4.45
C GLU A 157 8.91 -10.35 -3.98
N SER A 158 7.63 -10.12 -3.66
CA SER A 158 7.16 -8.86 -3.08
C SER A 158 7.84 -8.57 -1.74
N ALA A 159 7.88 -9.55 -0.85
CA ALA A 159 8.53 -9.47 0.46
C ALA A 159 10.03 -9.19 0.33
N ARG A 160 10.72 -9.90 -0.57
CA ARG A 160 12.14 -9.70 -0.87
C ARG A 160 12.43 -8.29 -1.39
N ALA A 161 11.64 -7.81 -2.35
CA ALA A 161 11.78 -6.45 -2.89
C ALA A 161 11.56 -5.38 -1.82
N SER A 162 10.72 -5.63 -0.83
CA SER A 162 10.40 -4.69 0.25
C SER A 162 11.51 -4.52 1.30
N THR A 163 12.52 -5.40 1.33
CA THR A 163 13.62 -5.35 2.31
C THR A 163 14.39 -4.03 2.32
N LEU A 164 14.41 -3.32 1.19
CA LEU A 164 15.11 -2.05 1.02
C LEU A 164 14.22 -0.82 1.18
N THR A 165 12.90 -0.99 1.12
CA THR A 165 11.95 0.14 0.99
C THR A 165 10.84 0.16 2.04
N ALA A 166 10.53 -0.97 2.67
CA ALA A 166 9.44 -1.05 3.64
C ALA A 166 9.92 -0.66 5.04
N PHE A 167 9.81 0.63 5.35
CA PHE A 167 10.04 1.15 6.68
C PHE A 167 8.76 1.80 7.20
N TYR A 168 8.23 1.26 8.29
CA TYR A 168 7.04 1.83 8.94
C TYR A 168 7.37 3.13 9.65
N THR A 169 6.44 4.07 9.53
CA THR A 169 6.57 5.39 10.14
C THR A 169 6.45 5.30 11.67
N PRO A 170 7.41 5.85 12.43
CA PRO A 170 7.33 5.85 13.88
C PRO A 170 6.07 6.55 14.41
N PRO A 171 5.43 6.03 15.48
CA PRO A 171 4.21 6.61 16.06
C PRO A 171 4.30 8.10 16.40
N VAL A 172 5.45 8.55 16.88
CA VAL A 172 5.68 9.96 17.20
C VAL A 172 5.56 10.88 15.97
N VAL A 173 5.98 10.40 14.81
CA VAL A 173 5.87 11.16 13.54
C VAL A 173 4.41 11.23 13.10
N ILE A 174 3.69 10.10 13.14
CA ILE A 174 2.26 10.02 12.81
C ILE A 174 1.45 10.97 13.70
N SER A 175 1.67 10.91 15.01
CA SER A 175 1.01 11.79 15.99
C SER A 175 1.29 13.26 15.70
N SER A 176 2.53 13.60 15.28
CA SER A 176 2.91 14.99 14.95
C SER A 176 2.19 15.48 13.70
N ILE A 177 2.02 14.62 12.68
CA ILE A 177 1.27 14.93 11.47
C ILE A 177 -0.21 15.20 11.82
N TYR A 178 -0.85 14.34 12.59
CA TYR A 178 -2.23 14.56 13.00
C TYR A 178 -2.41 15.84 13.82
N LYS A 179 -1.49 16.14 14.75
CA LYS A 179 -1.49 17.41 15.49
C LYS A 179 -1.41 18.62 14.57
N ALA A 180 -0.54 18.58 13.54
CA ALA A 180 -0.44 19.64 12.56
C ALA A 180 -1.74 19.81 11.77
N MET A 181 -2.38 18.71 11.34
CA MET A 181 -3.67 18.74 10.64
C MET A 181 -4.77 19.35 11.51
N GLN A 182 -4.83 19.00 12.81
CA GLN A 182 -5.76 19.59 13.77
C GLN A 182 -5.55 21.11 13.91
N GLN A 183 -4.28 21.56 13.98
CA GLN A 183 -3.92 22.99 14.03
C GLN A 183 -4.32 23.74 12.75
N MET A 184 -4.30 23.07 11.59
CA MET A 184 -4.82 23.60 10.33
C MET A 184 -6.35 23.59 10.24
N GLY A 185 -7.05 23.09 11.27
CA GLY A 185 -8.50 23.08 11.37
C GLY A 185 -9.16 21.84 10.75
N PHE A 186 -8.42 20.82 10.36
CA PHE A 186 -9.01 19.55 9.91
C PHE A 186 -9.68 18.82 11.07
N LYS A 187 -10.93 18.41 10.87
CA LYS A 187 -11.72 17.69 11.88
C LYS A 187 -12.13 16.31 11.41
N GLU A 188 -12.77 16.23 10.25
CA GLU A 188 -13.31 15.00 9.68
C GLU A 188 -13.41 15.12 8.16
N GLY A 189 -13.52 14.01 7.47
CA GLY A 189 -13.70 13.97 6.02
C GLY A 189 -13.28 12.65 5.39
N ASN A 190 -13.16 12.67 4.06
CA ASN A 190 -12.60 11.56 3.32
C ASN A 190 -11.07 11.67 3.33
N ILE A 191 -10.40 10.67 3.86
CA ILE A 191 -8.93 10.61 3.97
C ILE A 191 -8.40 9.54 3.04
N LEU A 192 -7.39 9.85 2.23
CA LEU A 192 -6.65 8.90 1.41
C LEU A 192 -5.27 8.62 2.00
N GLU A 193 -4.91 7.36 2.13
CA GLU A 193 -3.55 6.88 2.39
C GLU A 193 -3.09 6.05 1.17
N PRO A 194 -2.26 6.61 0.26
CA PRO A 194 -1.99 6.01 -1.04
C PRO A 194 -0.96 4.86 -1.02
N SER A 195 -0.33 4.61 0.11
CA SER A 195 0.60 3.50 0.38
C SER A 195 0.54 3.16 1.87
N CYS A 196 -0.55 2.49 2.26
CA CYS A 196 -0.88 2.41 3.69
C CYS A 196 -0.06 1.35 4.47
N GLY A 197 0.65 0.44 3.81
CA GLY A 197 1.29 -0.68 4.49
C GLY A 197 0.27 -1.46 5.29
N ILE A 198 0.57 -1.72 6.56
CA ILE A 198 -0.39 -2.33 7.49
C ILE A 198 -1.37 -1.32 8.13
N GLY A 199 -1.36 -0.05 7.69
CA GLY A 199 -2.32 0.96 8.14
C GLY A 199 -1.96 1.67 9.45
N ASN A 200 -0.69 1.94 9.72
CA ASN A 200 -0.28 2.59 10.96
C ASN A 200 -0.91 3.99 11.14
N PHE A 201 -1.09 4.75 10.05
CA PHE A 201 -1.80 6.02 10.12
C PHE A 201 -3.28 5.81 10.45
N ILE A 202 -3.90 4.75 9.92
CA ILE A 202 -5.30 4.40 10.20
C ILE A 202 -5.48 4.08 11.69
N GLY A 203 -4.61 3.22 12.22
CA GLY A 203 -4.66 2.77 13.62
C GLY A 203 -4.32 3.85 14.65
N MET A 204 -3.71 4.95 14.21
CA MET A 204 -3.36 6.09 15.05
C MET A 204 -4.27 7.31 14.82
N LEU A 205 -5.42 7.13 14.15
CA LEU A 205 -6.37 8.21 13.89
C LEU A 205 -6.87 8.80 15.22
N PRO A 206 -6.72 10.11 15.44
CA PRO A 206 -7.18 10.73 16.69
C PRO A 206 -8.69 10.60 16.88
N SER A 207 -9.15 10.52 18.13
CA SER A 207 -10.57 10.45 18.47
C SER A 207 -11.40 11.61 17.88
N SER A 208 -10.79 12.78 17.74
CA SER A 208 -11.41 13.95 17.10
C SER A 208 -11.63 13.83 15.59
N MET A 209 -11.10 12.77 14.96
CA MET A 209 -11.20 12.50 13.52
C MET A 209 -11.89 11.15 13.22
N GLN A 210 -12.44 10.46 14.23
CA GLN A 210 -12.99 9.11 14.08
C GLN A 210 -14.19 8.99 13.16
N ASP A 211 -14.90 10.10 12.89
CA ASP A 211 -16.01 10.13 11.93
C ASP A 211 -15.52 10.23 10.46
N SER A 212 -14.21 10.30 10.24
CA SER A 212 -13.61 10.31 8.91
C SER A 212 -13.76 8.95 8.22
N LYS A 213 -13.95 9.00 6.89
CA LYS A 213 -13.91 7.81 6.03
C LYS A 213 -12.51 7.67 5.44
N ILE A 214 -11.86 6.56 5.74
CA ILE A 214 -10.49 6.32 5.30
C ILE A 214 -10.48 5.34 4.13
N TYR A 215 -9.62 5.63 3.16
CA TYR A 215 -9.38 4.84 1.96
C TYR A 215 -7.89 4.57 1.86
N GLY A 216 -7.50 3.31 2.02
CA GLY A 216 -6.12 2.85 1.88
C GLY A 216 -5.88 2.22 0.51
N VAL A 217 -4.67 2.39 0.00
CA VAL A 217 -4.16 1.64 -1.17
C VAL A 217 -2.81 1.05 -0.77
N GLU A 218 -2.61 -0.24 -1.02
CA GLU A 218 -1.35 -0.92 -0.74
C GLU A 218 -1.07 -1.96 -1.82
N ILE A 219 0.14 -1.96 -2.36
CA ILE A 219 0.55 -2.87 -3.43
C ILE A 219 0.93 -4.25 -2.89
N ASP A 220 1.54 -4.32 -1.71
CA ASP A 220 1.92 -5.58 -1.08
C ASP A 220 0.70 -6.27 -0.49
N LYS A 221 0.40 -7.46 -1.02
CA LYS A 221 -0.82 -8.21 -0.65
C LYS A 221 -0.85 -8.62 0.82
N ILE A 222 0.29 -8.97 1.40
CA ILE A 222 0.39 -9.35 2.81
C ILE A 222 0.10 -8.15 3.69
N SER A 223 0.76 -7.02 3.46
CA SER A 223 0.53 -5.78 4.20
C SER A 223 -0.91 -5.29 4.05
N ALA A 224 -1.45 -5.31 2.83
CA ALA A 224 -2.84 -4.93 2.57
C ALA A 224 -3.84 -5.86 3.29
N GLY A 225 -3.62 -7.18 3.24
CA GLY A 225 -4.44 -8.17 3.94
C GLY A 225 -4.42 -7.97 5.46
N ILE A 226 -3.24 -7.74 6.04
CA ILE A 226 -3.10 -7.42 7.46
C ILE A 226 -3.86 -6.14 7.80
N ALA A 227 -3.72 -5.08 7.00
CA ALA A 227 -4.45 -3.83 7.21
C ALA A 227 -5.97 -4.00 7.12
N GLN A 228 -6.47 -4.81 6.18
CA GLN A 228 -7.89 -5.14 6.05
C GLN A 228 -8.42 -5.89 7.27
N GLN A 229 -7.62 -6.76 7.87
CA GLN A 229 -7.97 -7.49 9.09
C GLN A 229 -7.91 -6.61 10.35
N LEU A 230 -6.96 -5.68 10.42
CA LEU A 230 -6.82 -4.74 11.55
C LEU A 230 -7.92 -3.67 11.54
N TYR A 231 -8.27 -3.16 10.35
CA TYR A 231 -9.18 -2.01 10.21
C TYR A 231 -10.41 -2.38 9.39
N GLN A 232 -11.22 -3.29 9.89
CA GLN A 232 -12.34 -3.94 9.21
C GLN A 232 -13.46 -2.98 8.75
N LYS A 233 -13.45 -1.73 9.23
CA LYS A 233 -14.40 -0.66 8.84
C LYS A 233 -13.87 0.26 7.74
N THR A 234 -12.62 0.03 7.31
CA THR A 234 -11.90 0.90 6.38
C THR A 234 -11.86 0.26 4.99
N SER A 235 -11.95 1.08 3.95
CA SER A 235 -11.83 0.62 2.57
C SER A 235 -10.35 0.57 2.16
N ILE A 236 -9.77 -0.63 2.09
CA ILE A 236 -8.36 -0.84 1.71
C ILE A 236 -8.28 -1.68 0.45
N ALA A 237 -7.65 -1.12 -0.59
CA ALA A 237 -7.45 -1.77 -1.88
C ALA A 237 -6.05 -2.38 -1.98
N ALA A 238 -5.98 -3.72 -2.14
CA ALA A 238 -4.74 -4.46 -2.35
C ALA A 238 -4.32 -4.39 -3.83
N GLN A 239 -3.81 -3.22 -4.27
CA GLN A 239 -3.44 -2.97 -5.67
C GLN A 239 -2.44 -1.82 -5.80
N PRO A 240 -1.75 -1.68 -6.95
CA PRO A 240 -0.89 -0.53 -7.23
C PRO A 240 -1.70 0.78 -7.24
N PHE A 241 -1.09 1.88 -6.78
CA PHE A 241 -1.75 3.19 -6.74
C PHE A 241 -2.13 3.70 -8.15
N GLU A 242 -1.34 3.38 -9.17
CA GLU A 242 -1.64 3.73 -10.58
C GLU A 242 -2.92 3.07 -11.10
N GLU A 243 -3.27 1.89 -10.60
CA GLU A 243 -4.46 1.15 -10.99
C GLU A 243 -5.70 1.52 -10.17
N ALA A 244 -5.50 2.23 -9.05
CA ALA A 244 -6.59 2.59 -8.16
C ALA A 244 -7.54 3.60 -8.84
N THR A 245 -8.81 3.20 -8.96
CA THR A 245 -9.89 4.05 -9.50
C THR A 245 -10.38 5.01 -8.44
N ILE A 246 -9.74 6.18 -8.38
CA ILE A 246 -9.97 7.21 -7.38
C ILE A 246 -10.36 8.50 -8.08
N PRO A 247 -11.51 9.13 -7.75
CA PRO A 247 -11.94 10.38 -8.38
C PRO A 247 -11.05 11.55 -7.98
N ASP A 248 -10.95 12.54 -8.88
CA ASP A 248 -10.27 13.80 -8.60
C ASP A 248 -11.11 14.66 -7.65
N SER A 249 -10.43 15.52 -6.88
CA SER A 249 -11.06 16.50 -5.99
C SER A 249 -12.10 15.89 -5.03
N PHE A 250 -11.81 14.69 -4.53
CA PHE A 250 -12.74 13.96 -3.66
C PHE A 250 -12.33 13.98 -2.18
N PHE A 251 -11.02 13.90 -1.90
CA PHE A 251 -10.54 13.76 -0.53
C PHE A 251 -10.36 15.10 0.16
N ASP A 252 -10.71 15.12 1.44
CA ASP A 252 -10.49 16.24 2.36
C ASP A 252 -9.06 16.26 2.88
N ALA A 253 -8.45 15.07 3.00
CA ALA A 253 -7.06 14.93 3.37
C ALA A 253 -6.38 13.78 2.59
N VAL A 254 -5.07 13.93 2.36
CA VAL A 254 -4.18 12.85 1.93
C VAL A 254 -3.01 12.78 2.89
N ILE A 255 -2.79 11.60 3.48
CA ILE A 255 -1.75 11.36 4.48
C ILE A 255 -0.95 10.12 4.14
N GLY A 256 0.24 9.98 4.68
CA GLY A 256 1.00 8.74 4.57
C GLY A 256 2.49 8.93 4.39
N ASN A 257 3.19 7.80 4.28
CA ASN A 257 4.58 7.73 3.91
C ASN A 257 4.66 7.09 2.52
N VAL A 258 5.00 7.88 1.51
CA VAL A 258 5.02 7.39 0.12
C VAL A 258 6.32 6.66 -0.20
N PRO A 259 6.28 5.66 -1.11
CA PRO A 259 7.49 4.99 -1.55
C PRO A 259 8.45 5.98 -2.23
N PHE A 260 9.75 5.77 -2.07
CA PHE A 260 10.77 6.59 -2.69
C PHE A 260 11.90 5.71 -3.26
N GLY A 261 12.50 6.20 -4.34
CA GLY A 261 13.53 5.48 -5.06
C GLY A 261 13.69 6.01 -6.49
N ASP A 262 14.65 5.46 -7.23
CA ASP A 262 14.86 5.79 -8.65
C ASP A 262 14.00 4.87 -9.56
N ILE A 263 12.71 4.84 -9.26
CA ILE A 263 11.69 4.05 -9.95
C ILE A 263 10.70 5.02 -10.59
N ARG A 264 10.15 4.66 -11.76
CA ARG A 264 9.08 5.39 -12.46
C ARG A 264 7.86 4.51 -12.57
N VAL A 265 6.71 5.10 -12.33
CA VAL A 265 5.42 4.43 -12.43
C VAL A 265 4.82 4.70 -13.82
N ASN A 266 4.21 3.68 -14.41
CA ASN A 266 3.52 3.82 -15.69
C ASN A 266 2.04 4.17 -15.47
N ASP A 267 1.75 5.46 -15.40
CA ASP A 267 0.38 5.98 -15.38
C ASP A 267 0.19 6.96 -16.54
N ARG A 268 -0.72 6.64 -17.47
CA ARG A 268 -0.99 7.40 -18.69
C ARG A 268 -1.10 8.90 -18.48
N ARG A 269 -1.73 9.30 -17.38
CA ARG A 269 -1.99 10.70 -17.07
C ARG A 269 -0.70 11.45 -16.70
N TYR A 270 0.24 10.76 -16.05
CA TYR A 270 1.45 11.35 -15.49
C TYR A 270 2.72 11.04 -16.29
N ASN A 271 2.70 10.11 -17.25
CA ASN A 271 3.87 9.68 -18.03
C ASN A 271 4.61 10.83 -18.70
N LYS A 272 3.88 11.85 -19.17
CA LYS A 272 4.47 13.05 -19.78
C LYS A 272 5.40 13.85 -18.87
N HIS A 273 5.28 13.69 -17.57
CA HIS A 273 6.09 14.41 -16.59
C HIS A 273 7.36 13.64 -16.21
N ASN A 274 7.43 12.35 -16.52
CA ASN A 274 8.56 11.46 -16.21
C ASN A 274 8.96 11.53 -14.72
N PHE A 275 7.98 11.56 -13.82
CA PHE A 275 8.19 11.65 -12.37
C PHE A 275 8.84 10.38 -11.80
N LEU A 276 9.73 10.55 -10.83
CA LEU A 276 10.12 9.47 -9.94
C LEU A 276 8.92 9.05 -9.06
N ILE A 277 8.94 7.84 -8.52
CA ILE A 277 7.82 7.28 -7.77
C ILE A 277 7.29 8.22 -6.68
N HIS A 278 8.16 8.81 -5.88
CA HIS A 278 7.75 9.76 -4.82
C HIS A 278 7.10 11.03 -5.38
N ASP A 279 7.60 11.57 -6.51
CA ASP A 279 7.01 12.73 -7.18
C ASP A 279 5.64 12.40 -7.80
N TYR A 280 5.52 11.18 -8.36
CA TYR A 280 4.27 10.67 -8.89
C TYR A 280 3.20 10.57 -7.81
N PHE A 281 3.55 9.99 -6.66
CA PHE A 281 2.62 9.90 -5.52
C PHE A 281 2.14 11.27 -5.07
N PHE A 282 3.03 12.26 -5.00
CA PHE A 282 2.63 13.66 -4.72
C PHE A 282 1.68 14.22 -5.76
N ALA A 283 2.03 14.09 -7.04
CA ALA A 283 1.24 14.66 -8.13
C ALA A 283 -0.17 14.03 -8.20
N LYS A 284 -0.25 12.70 -8.13
CA LYS A 284 -1.54 12.00 -8.15
C LYS A 284 -2.37 12.27 -6.91
N SER A 285 -1.77 12.25 -5.73
CA SER A 285 -2.44 12.57 -4.47
C SER A 285 -3.03 13.99 -4.47
N LEU A 286 -2.28 14.95 -4.98
CA LEU A 286 -2.74 16.33 -5.08
C LEU A 286 -3.95 16.51 -6.01
N ASP A 287 -3.99 15.77 -7.14
CA ASP A 287 -5.16 15.77 -8.03
C ASP A 287 -6.39 15.13 -7.37
N LYS A 288 -6.21 14.21 -6.41
CA LYS A 288 -7.31 13.58 -5.66
C LYS A 288 -7.83 14.46 -4.52
N LEU A 289 -7.02 15.40 -4.06
CA LEU A 289 -7.37 16.34 -3.00
C LEU A 289 -8.35 17.40 -3.54
N ARG A 290 -9.40 17.69 -2.76
CA ARG A 290 -10.34 18.78 -3.10
C ARG A 290 -9.72 20.15 -2.83
N PRO A 291 -10.22 21.23 -3.45
CA PRO A 291 -9.82 22.59 -3.08
C PRO A 291 -10.04 22.85 -1.58
N GLY A 292 -9.00 23.36 -0.91
CA GLY A 292 -9.02 23.58 0.54
C GLY A 292 -8.75 22.34 1.39
N GLY A 293 -8.48 21.18 0.77
CA GLY A 293 -8.04 19.97 1.47
C GLY A 293 -6.59 20.06 1.94
N VAL A 294 -6.19 19.15 2.81
CA VAL A 294 -4.85 19.09 3.42
C VAL A 294 -4.08 17.86 2.95
N MET A 295 -2.83 18.06 2.55
CA MET A 295 -1.92 16.95 2.21
C MET A 295 -0.70 16.95 3.14
N ALA A 296 -0.45 15.82 3.80
CA ALA A 296 0.69 15.61 4.68
C ALA A 296 1.37 14.27 4.36
N LEU A 297 2.37 14.31 3.49
CA LEU A 297 3.09 13.13 3.02
C LEU A 297 4.56 13.15 3.46
N ILE A 298 5.04 12.02 3.95
CA ILE A 298 6.46 11.78 4.21
C ILE A 298 7.09 11.31 2.90
N THR A 299 8.23 11.90 2.53
CA THR A 299 8.95 11.57 1.31
C THR A 299 10.44 11.80 1.48
N SER A 300 11.21 11.45 0.44
CA SER A 300 12.61 11.81 0.36
C SER A 300 12.79 13.32 0.13
N LYS A 301 13.88 13.89 0.65
CA LYS A 301 14.26 15.30 0.40
C LYS A 301 14.30 15.64 -1.09
N GLY A 302 14.60 14.65 -1.95
CA GLY A 302 14.69 14.82 -3.39
C GLY A 302 13.41 15.34 -4.07
N THR A 303 12.24 15.24 -3.45
CA THR A 303 11.02 15.85 -3.97
C THR A 303 11.12 17.39 -4.03
N MET A 304 11.70 18.00 -3.00
CA MET A 304 11.77 19.47 -2.86
C MET A 304 13.13 20.04 -3.27
N ASP A 305 14.22 19.29 -3.12
CA ASP A 305 15.61 19.81 -3.23
C ASP A 305 16.25 19.56 -4.59
N LYS A 306 15.72 18.69 -5.44
CA LYS A 306 16.35 18.40 -6.75
C LYS A 306 16.39 19.63 -7.68
N GLU A 307 17.38 19.67 -8.56
CA GLU A 307 17.53 20.75 -9.56
C GLU A 307 16.31 20.84 -10.50
N ASN A 308 15.79 19.69 -10.96
CA ASN A 308 14.61 19.64 -11.81
C ASN A 308 13.38 20.16 -11.05
N PRO A 309 12.76 21.29 -11.48
CA PRO A 309 11.65 21.90 -10.78
C PRO A 309 10.28 21.31 -11.14
N ALA A 310 10.20 20.28 -11.96
CA ALA A 310 8.95 19.82 -12.56
C ALA A 310 7.88 19.48 -11.51
N VAL A 311 8.23 18.72 -10.46
CA VAL A 311 7.26 18.36 -9.41
C VAL A 311 6.87 19.59 -8.56
N ARG A 312 7.82 20.45 -8.22
CA ARG A 312 7.53 21.69 -7.45
C ARG A 312 6.60 22.63 -8.22
N ARG A 313 6.79 22.76 -9.54
CA ARG A 313 5.86 23.51 -10.41
C ARG A 313 4.49 22.87 -10.45
N TYR A 314 4.43 21.53 -10.54
CA TYR A 314 3.17 20.80 -10.51
C TYR A 314 2.40 21.06 -9.20
N ILE A 315 3.09 20.99 -8.06
CA ILE A 315 2.51 21.27 -6.74
C ILE A 315 2.02 22.73 -6.65
N ALA A 316 2.82 23.69 -7.11
CA ALA A 316 2.51 25.12 -7.00
C ALA A 316 1.34 25.57 -7.90
N GLN A 317 0.93 24.77 -8.87
CA GLN A 317 -0.17 25.07 -9.81
C GLN A 317 -1.53 24.52 -9.33
N ARG A 318 -1.56 23.83 -8.21
CA ARG A 318 -2.75 23.14 -7.66
C ARG A 318 -3.16 23.71 -6.31
#